data_61512d3ac4bdd46864c02dc6fb2e1b5e
#
_entry.id   61512d3ac4bdd46864c02dc6fb2e1b5e
#
_cell.length_a   1.000
_cell.length_b   1.000
_cell.length_c   1.000
_cell.angle_alpha   90.00
_cell.angle_beta   90.00
_cell.angle_gamma   90.00
#
_symmetry.space_group_name_H-M   'P 1'
#
loop_
_entity.id
_entity.type
_entity.pdbx_description
1 polymer ?
#
loop_
_entity_poly.entity_id
_entity_poly.type
_entity_poly.pdbx_seq_one_letter_code
_entity_poly.pdbx_strand_id
1 'polypeptide(L)'
;MREMERHVMIFNVIAPVYNWFFTRQVRAYRSLIAQNERLFTIPNAGRVLDLGCGTGAFLFCLDEMGYKAVGVDFSPSMLRAAKKSTAGKFIELVHGDVTQGLDFPDKSFDLVLASYVLHGVSSGLRERFYAEASRLSKGQVLFHDYNKNRRILTDIIEWAERGDYFEFVRHGEDEMRAYFQSVERIDVGIQTAVYICSLI
;
A
#
# COMPACT_ATOMS: atom_id res chain seq x y z
N MET A 1 1.38 14.85 14.85
CA MET A 1 2.10 14.05 15.86
C MET A 1 1.15 13.08 16.61
N ARG A 2 0.10 13.51 17.29
CA ARG A 2 -0.81 12.62 18.06
C ARG A 2 -1.59 11.58 17.22
N GLU A 3 -1.98 11.88 16.00
CA GLU A 3 -2.73 10.95 15.13
C GLU A 3 -1.82 9.79 14.66
N MET A 4 -0.64 10.09 14.18
CA MET A 4 0.37 9.10 13.76
C MET A 4 0.84 8.21 14.93
N GLU A 5 1.07 8.78 16.12
CA GLU A 5 1.44 8.02 17.32
C GLU A 5 0.35 7.01 17.73
N ARG A 6 -0.93 7.40 17.59
CA ARG A 6 -2.06 6.52 17.89
C ARG A 6 -2.17 5.36 16.89
N HIS A 7 -1.98 5.61 15.60
CA HIS A 7 -1.92 4.57 14.56
C HIS A 7 -0.76 3.61 14.82
N VAL A 8 0.44 4.13 15.17
CA VAL A 8 1.58 3.28 15.58
C VAL A 8 1.20 2.36 16.74
N MET A 9 0.53 2.88 17.75
CA MET A 9 0.14 2.07 18.92
C MET A 9 -0.83 0.96 18.54
N ILE A 10 -1.86 1.22 17.75
CA ILE A 10 -2.82 0.22 17.27
C ILE A 10 -2.10 -0.86 16.46
N PHE A 11 -1.31 -0.48 15.45
CA PHE A 11 -0.59 -1.43 14.62
C PHE A 11 0.47 -2.22 15.38
N ASN A 12 1.10 -1.64 16.40
CA ASN A 12 2.04 -2.37 17.27
C ASN A 12 1.34 -3.49 18.07
N VAL A 13 0.12 -3.26 18.52
CA VAL A 13 -0.66 -4.26 19.28
C VAL A 13 -1.17 -5.38 18.36
N ILE A 14 -1.61 -5.07 17.15
CA ILE A 14 -2.22 -6.04 16.23
C ILE A 14 -1.22 -6.77 15.32
N ALA A 15 0.06 -6.34 15.29
CA ALA A 15 1.09 -6.97 14.46
C ALA A 15 1.19 -8.51 14.60
N PRO A 16 1.10 -9.14 15.79
CA PRO A 16 1.07 -10.60 15.93
C PRO A 16 -0.13 -11.24 15.24
N VAL A 17 -1.29 -10.57 15.25
CA VAL A 17 -2.52 -11.05 14.60
C VAL A 17 -2.38 -10.95 13.08
N TYR A 18 -1.80 -9.86 12.56
CA TYR A 18 -1.48 -9.71 11.13
C TYR A 18 -0.54 -10.79 10.63
N ASN A 19 0.48 -11.17 11.43
CA ASN A 19 1.39 -12.24 11.07
C ASN A 19 0.68 -13.60 10.92
N TRP A 20 -0.35 -13.87 11.71
CA TRP A 20 -1.18 -15.08 11.58
C TRP A 20 -1.96 -15.11 10.25
N PHE A 21 -2.35 -13.94 9.73
CA PHE A 21 -3.03 -13.80 8.44
C PHE A 21 -2.09 -13.79 7.23
N PHE A 22 -0.77 -13.77 7.42
CA PHE A 22 0.22 -13.62 6.34
C PHE A 22 -0.03 -14.59 5.16
N THR A 23 -0.21 -15.88 5.44
CA THR A 23 -0.44 -16.88 4.38
C THR A 23 -1.73 -16.59 3.59
N ARG A 24 -2.77 -16.09 4.25
CA ARG A 24 -4.01 -15.70 3.62
C ARG A 24 -3.82 -14.45 2.76
N GLN A 25 -3.08 -13.48 3.25
CA GLN A 25 -2.74 -12.27 2.48
C GLN A 25 -1.92 -12.61 1.23
N VAL A 26 -0.90 -13.47 1.36
CA VAL A 26 -0.10 -13.94 0.21
C VAL A 26 -0.98 -14.61 -0.85
N ARG A 27 -1.93 -15.46 -0.45
CA ARG A 27 -2.86 -16.09 -1.41
C ARG A 27 -3.72 -15.06 -2.11
N ALA A 28 -4.23 -14.06 -1.39
CA ALA A 28 -5.04 -12.98 -1.95
C ALA A 28 -4.24 -12.14 -2.96
N TYR A 29 -3.01 -11.75 -2.61
CA TYR A 29 -2.14 -10.98 -3.52
C TYR A 29 -1.70 -11.78 -4.74
N ARG A 30 -1.39 -13.08 -4.61
CA ARG A 30 -1.12 -13.94 -5.77
C ARG A 30 -2.33 -14.01 -6.71
N SER A 31 -3.55 -14.12 -6.16
CA SER A 31 -4.78 -14.11 -6.96
C SER A 31 -5.00 -12.77 -7.64
N LEU A 32 -4.80 -11.65 -6.93
CA LEU A 32 -4.86 -10.30 -7.46
C LEU A 32 -3.90 -10.12 -8.65
N ILE A 33 -2.63 -10.49 -8.46
CA ILE A 33 -1.60 -10.41 -9.50
C ILE A 33 -1.96 -11.26 -10.71
N ALA A 34 -2.33 -12.53 -10.50
CA ALA A 34 -2.66 -13.46 -11.60
C ALA A 34 -3.87 -12.99 -12.43
N GLN A 35 -4.86 -12.36 -11.81
CA GLN A 35 -6.03 -11.83 -12.51
C GLN A 35 -5.75 -10.50 -13.21
N ASN A 36 -4.69 -9.80 -12.82
CA ASN A 36 -4.34 -8.46 -13.30
C ASN A 36 -2.84 -8.37 -13.68
N GLU A 37 -2.28 -9.43 -14.26
CA GLU A 37 -0.84 -9.58 -14.52
C GLU A 37 -0.22 -8.35 -15.21
N ARG A 38 -0.95 -7.75 -16.16
CA ARG A 38 -0.49 -6.57 -16.90
C ARG A 38 -0.14 -5.37 -16.00
N LEU A 39 -0.81 -5.22 -14.86
CA LEU A 39 -0.59 -4.11 -13.93
C LEU A 39 0.73 -4.25 -13.17
N PHE A 40 1.19 -5.50 -13.02
CA PHE A 40 2.37 -5.84 -12.24
C PHE A 40 3.55 -6.24 -13.11
N THR A 41 3.39 -6.23 -14.44
CA THR A 41 4.47 -6.55 -15.37
C THR A 41 5.35 -5.33 -15.61
N ILE A 42 6.57 -5.36 -15.11
CA ILE A 42 7.59 -4.34 -15.35
C ILE A 42 8.83 -4.96 -16.03
N PRO A 43 9.49 -4.25 -16.94
CA PRO A 43 10.64 -4.79 -17.67
C PRO A 43 11.83 -5.11 -16.74
N ASN A 44 12.59 -6.15 -17.10
CA ASN A 44 13.96 -6.41 -16.61
C ASN A 44 14.12 -6.50 -15.08
N ALA A 45 13.27 -7.27 -14.38
CA ALA A 45 13.37 -7.42 -12.93
C ALA A 45 13.47 -6.06 -12.20
N GLY A 46 12.58 -5.13 -12.55
CA GLY A 46 12.58 -3.76 -12.08
C GLY A 46 12.52 -3.63 -10.56
N ARG A 47 12.75 -2.40 -10.10
CA ARG A 47 12.70 -2.05 -8.67
C ARG A 47 11.28 -1.60 -8.30
N VAL A 48 10.68 -2.29 -7.33
CA VAL A 48 9.31 -2.04 -6.85
C VAL A 48 9.32 -1.53 -5.43
N LEU A 49 8.50 -0.52 -5.12
CA LEU A 49 8.31 0.03 -3.80
C LEU A 49 6.89 -0.22 -3.30
N ASP A 50 6.77 -0.81 -2.11
CA ASP A 50 5.51 -1.00 -1.38
C ASP A 50 5.46 -0.02 -0.19
N LEU A 51 4.59 0.97 -0.28
CA LEU A 51 4.40 2.02 0.72
C LEU A 51 3.35 1.59 1.76
N GLY A 52 3.78 1.41 3.01
CA GLY A 52 2.96 0.81 4.05
C GLY A 52 2.93 -0.72 3.93
N CYS A 53 4.09 -1.35 3.77
CA CYS A 53 4.22 -2.77 3.43
C CYS A 53 3.72 -3.75 4.51
N GLY A 54 3.44 -3.28 5.72
CA GLY A 54 2.92 -4.09 6.82
C GLY A 54 3.77 -5.32 7.12
N THR A 55 3.17 -6.51 7.03
CA THR A 55 3.85 -7.81 7.25
C THR A 55 4.68 -8.30 6.07
N GLY A 56 4.74 -7.54 4.97
CA GLY A 56 5.51 -7.88 3.78
C GLY A 56 4.86 -8.92 2.85
N ALA A 57 3.55 -9.16 2.99
CA ALA A 57 2.88 -10.19 2.20
C ALA A 57 2.84 -9.88 0.70
N PHE A 58 2.69 -8.61 0.32
CA PHE A 58 2.74 -8.19 -1.07
C PHE A 58 4.18 -8.26 -1.61
N LEU A 59 5.14 -7.75 -0.83
CA LEU A 59 6.57 -7.85 -1.16
C LEU A 59 7.01 -9.30 -1.43
N PHE A 60 6.50 -10.24 -0.63
CA PHE A 60 6.76 -11.66 -0.83
C PHE A 60 6.33 -12.12 -2.23
N CYS A 61 5.14 -11.71 -2.70
CA CYS A 61 4.66 -12.03 -4.04
C CYS A 61 5.48 -11.36 -5.14
N LEU A 62 5.91 -10.11 -4.92
CA LEU A 62 6.74 -9.37 -5.88
C LEU A 62 8.14 -9.96 -6.02
N ASP A 63 8.75 -10.43 -4.91
CA ASP A 63 10.02 -11.17 -4.95
C ASP A 63 9.88 -12.49 -5.72
N GLU A 64 8.75 -13.20 -5.59
CA GLU A 64 8.47 -14.41 -6.39
C GLU A 64 8.40 -14.14 -7.91
N MET A 65 8.04 -12.92 -8.30
CA MET A 65 8.05 -12.46 -9.70
C MET A 65 9.46 -12.05 -10.17
N GLY A 66 10.45 -12.08 -9.29
CA GLY A 66 11.85 -11.73 -9.60
C GLY A 66 12.15 -10.23 -9.52
N TYR A 67 11.26 -9.42 -8.90
CA TYR A 67 11.48 -7.99 -8.72
C TYR A 67 12.37 -7.69 -7.52
N LYS A 68 13.10 -6.57 -7.61
CA LYS A 68 13.84 -6.00 -6.47
C LYS A 68 12.85 -5.25 -5.58
N ALA A 69 12.27 -5.94 -4.62
CA ALA A 69 11.22 -5.41 -3.77
C ALA A 69 11.78 -4.62 -2.58
N VAL A 70 11.29 -3.40 -2.40
CA VAL A 70 11.57 -2.53 -1.27
C VAL A 70 10.26 -2.24 -0.55
N GLY A 71 10.21 -2.42 0.76
CA GLY A 71 9.05 -2.11 1.59
C GLY A 71 9.36 -1.01 2.59
N VAL A 72 8.47 -0.03 2.67
CA VAL A 72 8.51 1.02 3.69
C VAL A 72 7.33 0.87 4.62
N ASP A 73 7.58 0.97 5.91
CA ASP A 73 6.51 1.05 6.91
C ASP A 73 6.95 1.96 8.07
N PHE A 74 6.01 2.72 8.63
CA PHE A 74 6.28 3.59 9.77
C PHE A 74 6.26 2.84 11.11
N SER A 75 5.72 1.62 11.14
CA SER A 75 5.61 0.79 12.34
C SER A 75 6.80 -0.16 12.50
N PRO A 76 7.65 0.03 13.52
CA PRO A 76 8.76 -0.89 13.78
C PRO A 76 8.30 -2.33 14.06
N SER A 77 7.08 -2.52 14.57
CA SER A 77 6.55 -3.87 14.83
C SER A 77 6.12 -4.57 13.55
N MET A 78 5.55 -3.83 12.57
CA MET A 78 5.24 -4.35 11.24
C MET A 78 6.52 -4.74 10.50
N LEU A 79 7.56 -3.92 10.54
CA LEU A 79 8.86 -4.25 9.95
C LEU A 79 9.51 -5.48 10.58
N ARG A 80 9.40 -5.67 11.90
CA ARG A 80 9.85 -6.91 12.55
C ARG A 80 9.06 -8.13 12.07
N ALA A 81 7.75 -7.99 11.91
CA ALA A 81 6.90 -9.04 11.36
C ALA A 81 7.26 -9.33 9.89
N ALA A 82 7.43 -8.29 9.06
CA ALA A 82 7.85 -8.41 7.67
C ALA A 82 9.21 -9.13 7.55
N LYS A 83 10.21 -8.73 8.33
CA LYS A 83 11.53 -9.38 8.35
C LYS A 83 11.45 -10.87 8.66
N LYS A 84 10.56 -11.26 9.58
CA LYS A 84 10.32 -12.66 9.91
C LYS A 84 9.60 -13.40 8.79
N SER A 85 8.55 -12.79 8.24
CA SER A 85 7.68 -13.42 7.23
C SER A 85 8.35 -13.56 5.85
N THR A 86 9.30 -12.68 5.54
CA THR A 86 10.06 -12.66 4.28
C THR A 86 11.49 -13.18 4.43
N ALA A 87 11.78 -13.92 5.50
CA ALA A 87 13.10 -14.50 5.71
C ALA A 87 13.52 -15.39 4.54
N GLY A 88 14.76 -15.19 4.04
CA GLY A 88 15.29 -15.90 2.87
C GLY A 88 14.89 -15.28 1.52
N LYS A 89 14.19 -14.15 1.50
CA LYS A 89 13.85 -13.35 0.31
C LYS A 89 14.81 -12.18 0.14
N PHE A 90 14.93 -11.67 -1.10
CA PHE A 90 15.77 -10.50 -1.42
C PHE A 90 14.96 -9.21 -1.33
N ILE A 91 14.42 -8.94 -0.15
CA ILE A 91 13.54 -7.80 0.13
C ILE A 91 14.26 -6.81 1.05
N GLU A 92 14.32 -5.55 0.62
CA GLU A 92 14.80 -4.43 1.44
C GLU A 92 13.63 -3.90 2.28
N LEU A 93 13.83 -3.71 3.59
CA LEU A 93 12.84 -3.15 4.50
C LEU A 93 13.37 -1.87 5.13
N VAL A 94 12.63 -0.79 4.97
CA VAL A 94 13.00 0.56 5.41
C VAL A 94 11.96 1.09 6.39
N HIS A 95 12.43 1.60 7.53
CA HIS A 95 11.57 2.34 8.46
C HIS A 95 11.44 3.79 7.98
N GLY A 96 10.21 4.23 7.72
CA GLY A 96 9.95 5.58 7.24
C GLY A 96 8.47 5.94 7.26
N ASP A 97 8.22 7.24 7.36
CA ASP A 97 6.89 7.83 7.22
C ASP A 97 6.77 8.47 5.84
N VAL A 98 5.96 7.88 4.98
CA VAL A 98 5.74 8.36 3.60
C VAL A 98 5.30 9.82 3.57
N THR A 99 4.53 10.25 4.57
CA THR A 99 4.00 11.62 4.64
C THR A 99 5.03 12.67 5.02
N GLN A 100 6.22 12.25 5.47
CA GLN A 100 7.34 13.15 5.80
C GLN A 100 8.41 13.18 4.68
N GLY A 101 8.22 12.40 3.61
CA GLY A 101 9.22 12.18 2.59
C GLY A 101 10.21 11.08 2.95
N LEU A 102 10.65 10.35 1.95
CA LEU A 102 11.57 9.21 2.09
C LEU A 102 12.93 9.55 1.47
N ASP A 103 13.98 9.01 2.05
CA ASP A 103 15.36 9.20 1.56
C ASP A 103 15.67 8.30 0.36
N PHE A 104 14.87 8.48 -0.71
CA PHE A 104 15.10 7.87 -2.01
C PHE A 104 15.17 8.95 -3.09
N PRO A 105 16.01 8.78 -4.11
CA PRO A 105 16.04 9.68 -5.27
C PRO A 105 14.69 9.69 -6.01
N ASP A 106 14.39 10.83 -6.65
CA ASP A 106 13.23 10.94 -7.54
C ASP A 106 13.29 9.87 -8.64
N LYS A 107 12.12 9.36 -9.03
CA LYS A 107 11.99 8.39 -10.13
C LYS A 107 12.92 7.19 -9.99
N SER A 108 13.09 6.68 -8.75
CA SER A 108 14.02 5.56 -8.46
C SER A 108 13.36 4.18 -8.50
N PHE A 109 12.02 4.12 -8.67
CA PHE A 109 11.27 2.87 -8.72
C PHE A 109 10.49 2.74 -10.03
N ASP A 110 10.52 1.53 -10.62
CA ASP A 110 9.79 1.21 -11.85
C ASP A 110 8.29 1.05 -11.61
N LEU A 111 7.92 0.64 -10.39
CA LEU A 111 6.56 0.58 -9.89
C LEU A 111 6.54 1.02 -8.43
N VAL A 112 5.61 1.89 -8.08
CA VAL A 112 5.28 2.23 -6.68
C VAL A 112 3.87 1.74 -6.41
N LEU A 113 3.66 1.09 -5.28
CA LEU A 113 2.35 0.62 -4.89
C LEU A 113 2.08 0.85 -3.39
N ALA A 114 0.82 0.85 -3.02
CA ALA A 114 0.36 0.76 -1.63
C ALA A 114 -0.91 -0.08 -1.57
N SER A 115 -1.05 -0.91 -0.53
CA SER A 115 -2.19 -1.79 -0.39
C SER A 115 -2.81 -1.69 0.99
N TYR A 116 -4.08 -1.29 1.04
CA TYR A 116 -4.85 -1.08 2.27
C TYR A 116 -4.20 -0.09 3.24
N VAL A 117 -3.77 1.07 2.72
CA VAL A 117 -3.12 2.13 3.49
C VAL A 117 -3.95 3.41 3.50
N LEU A 118 -4.46 3.83 2.33
CA LEU A 118 -5.00 5.18 2.14
C LEU A 118 -6.28 5.44 2.92
N HIS A 119 -7.14 4.42 3.08
CA HIS A 119 -8.37 4.53 3.87
C HIS A 119 -8.10 4.83 5.36
N GLY A 120 -6.93 4.45 5.89
CA GLY A 120 -6.51 4.71 7.26
C GLY A 120 -5.82 6.05 7.46
N VAL A 121 -5.56 6.81 6.39
CA VAL A 121 -4.81 8.08 6.40
C VAL A 121 -5.77 9.24 6.18
N SER A 122 -5.65 10.31 6.97
CA SER A 122 -6.49 11.52 6.79
C SER A 122 -6.20 12.23 5.46
N SER A 123 -7.18 12.96 4.92
CA SER A 123 -7.10 13.59 3.60
C SER A 123 -5.86 14.47 3.43
N GLY A 124 -5.53 15.32 4.41
CA GLY A 124 -4.34 16.17 4.35
C GLY A 124 -3.00 15.41 4.39
N LEU A 125 -2.98 14.19 4.96
CA LEU A 125 -1.81 13.31 4.92
C LEU A 125 -1.79 12.48 3.63
N ARG A 126 -2.96 12.11 3.06
CA ARG A 126 -3.04 11.45 1.75
C ARG A 126 -2.46 12.31 0.63
N GLU A 127 -2.67 13.62 0.66
CA GLU A 127 -2.04 14.55 -0.30
C GLU A 127 -0.52 14.40 -0.34
N ARG A 128 0.12 14.37 0.84
CA ARG A 128 1.57 14.15 0.96
C ARG A 128 1.97 12.75 0.48
N PHE A 129 1.15 11.76 0.78
CA PHE A 129 1.37 10.38 0.33
C PHE A 129 1.33 10.27 -1.19
N TYR A 130 0.36 10.90 -1.86
CA TYR A 130 0.25 10.92 -3.32
C TYR A 130 1.44 11.64 -3.95
N ALA A 131 1.82 12.79 -3.41
CA ALA A 131 2.97 13.55 -3.89
C ALA A 131 4.26 12.73 -3.80
N GLU A 132 4.49 12.04 -2.69
CA GLU A 132 5.67 11.22 -2.48
C GLU A 132 5.67 9.98 -3.38
N ALA A 133 4.53 9.28 -3.50
CA ALA A 133 4.40 8.15 -4.40
C ALA A 133 4.67 8.56 -5.87
N SER A 134 4.15 9.72 -6.29
CA SER A 134 4.41 10.29 -7.61
C SER A 134 5.88 10.64 -7.82
N ARG A 135 6.53 11.27 -6.83
CA ARG A 135 7.96 11.62 -6.88
C ARG A 135 8.85 10.40 -7.10
N LEU A 136 8.56 9.32 -6.39
CA LEU A 136 9.39 8.12 -6.36
C LEU A 136 9.22 7.23 -7.60
N SER A 137 8.06 7.28 -8.26
CA SER A 137 7.76 6.44 -9.41
C SER A 137 8.34 6.99 -10.72
N LYS A 138 8.81 6.11 -11.61
CA LYS A 138 9.21 6.45 -12.99
C LYS A 138 8.03 6.63 -13.93
N GLY A 139 6.88 6.02 -13.65
CA GLY A 139 5.76 6.07 -14.61
C GLY A 139 4.40 5.69 -14.05
N GLN A 140 4.31 4.74 -13.15
CA GLN A 140 3.02 4.24 -12.68
C GLN A 140 3.01 4.05 -11.17
N VAL A 141 1.88 4.42 -10.55
CA VAL A 141 1.58 4.14 -9.15
C VAL A 141 0.31 3.31 -9.08
N LEU A 142 0.29 2.25 -8.25
CA LEU A 142 -0.89 1.41 -8.03
C LEU A 142 -1.35 1.55 -6.57
N PHE A 143 -2.60 1.94 -6.37
CA PHE A 143 -3.23 1.89 -5.06
C PHE A 143 -4.28 0.77 -5.04
N HIS A 144 -4.08 -0.25 -4.23
CA HIS A 144 -5.06 -1.30 -3.98
C HIS A 144 -5.75 -1.02 -2.65
N ASP A 145 -7.02 -0.59 -2.71
CA ASP A 145 -7.74 -0.17 -1.51
C ASP A 145 -9.26 -0.35 -1.69
N TYR A 146 -10.05 0.15 -0.76
CA TYR A 146 -11.51 0.10 -0.84
C TYR A 146 -12.06 0.88 -2.03
N ASN A 147 -13.15 0.37 -2.61
CA ASN A 147 -13.96 1.06 -3.62
C ASN A 147 -15.21 1.68 -2.98
N LYS A 148 -16.10 2.25 -3.81
CA LYS A 148 -17.35 2.90 -3.35
C LYS A 148 -18.42 1.94 -2.82
N ASN A 149 -18.24 0.62 -2.93
CA ASN A 149 -19.18 -0.38 -2.44
C ASN A 149 -18.96 -0.66 -0.95
N ARG A 150 -19.94 -0.35 -0.14
CA ARG A 150 -19.87 -0.47 1.32
C ARG A 150 -20.55 -1.74 1.82
N ARG A 151 -20.07 -2.27 2.94
CA ARG A 151 -20.72 -3.36 3.69
C ARG A 151 -20.78 -3.00 5.17
N ILE A 152 -21.91 -3.24 5.80
CA ILE A 152 -22.17 -2.88 7.21
C ILE A 152 -21.08 -3.40 8.14
N LEU A 153 -20.62 -4.65 7.95
CA LEU A 153 -19.60 -5.25 8.81
C LEU A 153 -18.23 -4.55 8.66
N THR A 154 -17.84 -4.23 7.42
CA THR A 154 -16.62 -3.45 7.15
C THR A 154 -16.75 -2.05 7.75
N ASP A 155 -17.87 -1.38 7.51
CA ASP A 155 -18.13 -0.04 8.05
C ASP A 155 -18.03 0.02 9.59
N ILE A 156 -18.49 -1.01 10.30
CA ILE A 156 -18.38 -1.09 11.77
C ILE A 156 -16.92 -1.25 12.19
N ILE A 157 -16.14 -2.11 11.51
CA ILE A 157 -14.72 -2.35 11.81
C ILE A 157 -13.92 -1.05 11.57
N GLU A 158 -14.07 -0.46 10.40
CA GLU A 158 -13.37 0.77 10.01
C GLU A 158 -13.75 1.97 10.89
N TRP A 159 -15.03 2.05 11.31
CA TRP A 159 -15.46 3.04 12.29
C TRP A 159 -14.77 2.86 13.65
N ALA A 160 -14.58 1.62 14.09
CA ALA A 160 -13.90 1.31 15.34
C ALA A 160 -12.39 1.61 15.27
N GLU A 161 -11.76 1.44 14.10
CA GLU A 161 -10.35 1.76 13.87
C GLU A 161 -10.10 3.28 13.78
N ARG A 162 -11.16 4.09 13.63
CA ARG A 162 -11.11 5.56 13.57
C ARG A 162 -10.17 6.10 12.48
N GLY A 163 -10.02 5.36 11.39
CA GLY A 163 -9.39 5.82 10.16
C GLY A 163 -10.30 6.79 9.39
N ASP A 164 -9.81 7.25 8.23
CA ASP A 164 -10.55 8.16 7.35
C ASP A 164 -11.29 7.40 6.23
N TYR A 165 -11.67 6.16 6.51
CA TYR A 165 -12.30 5.23 5.57
C TYR A 165 -13.48 5.84 4.81
N PHE A 166 -14.41 6.50 5.53
CA PHE A 166 -15.62 7.04 4.91
C PHE A 166 -15.34 8.18 3.94
N GLU A 167 -14.38 9.03 4.26
CA GLU A 167 -13.93 10.12 3.39
C GLU A 167 -13.15 9.57 2.20
N PHE A 168 -12.25 8.61 2.43
CA PHE A 168 -11.52 7.94 1.35
C PHE A 168 -12.46 7.26 0.35
N VAL A 169 -13.44 6.47 0.80
CA VAL A 169 -14.40 5.78 -0.07
C VAL A 169 -15.22 6.76 -0.92
N ARG A 170 -15.50 7.98 -0.40
CA ARG A 170 -16.25 9.02 -1.13
C ARG A 170 -15.37 9.81 -2.08
N HIS A 171 -14.18 10.21 -1.66
CA HIS A 171 -13.38 11.25 -2.30
C HIS A 171 -12.00 10.79 -2.77
N GLY A 172 -11.49 9.63 -2.33
CA GLY A 172 -10.12 9.18 -2.60
C GLY A 172 -9.77 9.14 -4.08
N GLU A 173 -10.69 8.72 -4.96
CA GLU A 173 -10.47 8.73 -6.41
C GLU A 173 -10.35 10.17 -6.97
N ASP A 174 -11.15 11.09 -6.47
CA ASP A 174 -11.11 12.50 -6.89
C ASP A 174 -9.84 13.19 -6.36
N GLU A 175 -9.42 12.85 -5.13
CA GLU A 175 -8.15 13.30 -4.57
C GLU A 175 -6.96 12.84 -5.44
N MET A 176 -6.92 11.56 -5.84
CA MET A 176 -5.86 11.03 -6.71
C MET A 176 -5.77 11.82 -8.05
N ARG A 177 -6.91 12.20 -8.64
CA ARG A 177 -6.96 12.97 -9.90
C ARG A 177 -6.30 14.34 -9.81
N ALA A 178 -6.09 14.88 -8.61
CA ALA A 178 -5.36 16.14 -8.41
C ALA A 178 -3.83 15.97 -8.48
N TYR A 179 -3.32 14.73 -8.32
CA TYR A 179 -1.88 14.43 -8.24
C TYR A 179 -1.35 13.62 -9.42
N PHE A 180 -2.24 13.02 -10.23
CA PHE A 180 -1.87 12.15 -11.33
C PHE A 180 -2.55 12.61 -12.63
N GLN A 181 -1.89 12.40 -13.76
CA GLN A 181 -2.40 12.76 -15.08
C GLN A 181 -3.68 11.99 -15.42
N SER A 182 -3.72 10.71 -15.05
CA SER A 182 -4.90 9.87 -15.19
C SER A 182 -5.02 8.90 -14.03
N VAL A 183 -6.26 8.59 -13.67
CA VAL A 183 -6.60 7.57 -12.67
C VAL A 183 -7.64 6.65 -13.30
N GLU A 184 -7.26 5.40 -13.50
CA GLU A 184 -8.14 4.31 -13.92
C GLU A 184 -8.44 3.42 -12.71
N ARG A 185 -9.71 3.05 -12.51
CA ARG A 185 -10.13 2.14 -11.46
C ARG A 185 -10.54 0.80 -12.03
N ILE A 186 -9.99 -0.28 -11.49
CA ILE A 186 -10.39 -1.66 -11.76
C ILE A 186 -10.92 -2.27 -10.47
N ASP A 187 -12.20 -2.62 -10.42
CA ASP A 187 -12.77 -3.33 -9.29
C ASP A 187 -12.27 -4.79 -9.29
N VAL A 188 -11.51 -5.15 -8.27
CA VAL A 188 -10.88 -6.48 -8.11
C VAL A 188 -11.55 -7.34 -7.05
N GLY A 189 -12.56 -6.80 -6.42
CA GLY A 189 -13.42 -7.45 -5.43
C GLY A 189 -14.69 -6.63 -5.20
N ILE A 190 -15.59 -7.15 -4.34
CA ILE A 190 -16.86 -6.47 -4.08
C ILE A 190 -16.63 -5.07 -3.48
N GLN A 191 -15.66 -4.93 -2.57
CA GLN A 191 -15.36 -3.69 -1.85
C GLN A 191 -13.97 -3.15 -2.17
N THR A 192 -13.24 -3.72 -3.11
CA THR A 192 -11.85 -3.41 -3.36
C THR A 192 -11.59 -3.10 -4.82
N ALA A 193 -10.71 -2.16 -5.06
CA ALA A 193 -10.26 -1.76 -6.38
C ALA A 193 -8.74 -1.58 -6.44
N VAL A 194 -8.19 -1.66 -7.64
CA VAL A 194 -6.87 -1.14 -7.96
C VAL A 194 -7.07 0.17 -8.71
N TYR A 195 -6.50 1.23 -8.19
CA TYR A 195 -6.42 2.54 -8.83
C TYR A 195 -5.06 2.64 -9.52
N ILE A 196 -5.08 2.78 -10.83
CA ILE A 196 -3.91 2.89 -11.70
C ILE A 196 -3.68 4.36 -11.96
N CYS A 197 -2.63 4.91 -11.38
CA CYS A 197 -2.31 6.33 -11.45
C CYS A 197 -1.10 6.52 -12.36
N SER A 198 -1.29 7.20 -13.50
CA SER A 198 -0.21 7.56 -14.43
C SER A 198 0.36 8.93 -14.07
N LEU A 199 1.68 9.09 -14.20
CA LEU A 199 2.36 10.34 -13.90
C LEU A 199 2.17 11.37 -15.03
N ILE A 200 2.33 12.65 -14.67
CA ILE A 200 2.36 13.78 -15.59
C ILE A 200 3.67 13.80 -16.38
#